data_0e95edb26b68da105bfbaa0bdb96d579
#
_entry.id   0e95edb26b68da105bfbaa0bdb96d579
#
_cell.length_a   1.000
_cell.length_b   1.000
_cell.length_c   1.000
_cell.angle_alpha   90.00
_cell.angle_beta   90.00
_cell.angle_gamma   90.00
#
_symmetry.space_group_name_H-M   'P 1'
#
loop_
_entity.id
_entity.type
_entity.pdbx_description
1 polymer ?
#
loop_
_entity_poly.entity_id
_entity_poly.type
_entity_poly.pdbx_seq_one_letter_code
_entity_poly.pdbx_strand_id
1 'polypeptide(L)'
;MALNYYKKELKENAQHLASKGKGILAVDESTKTVGKRLAGIGVENTEENRKAYRGMLFTTEGLGKYISGAILFEETLFQNHQDGETMVQKLNKLGIIPGIKVDKGLNPLPGGGDVETFCSGLDGLVERAAKYYEQGARSQNGEQYYK
;
A
#
# COMPACT_ATOMS: atom_id res chain seq x y z
N MET A 1 20.72 5.41 18.48
CA MET A 1 20.60 6.81 17.96
C MET A 1 19.57 6.93 16.82
N ALA A 2 19.46 6.00 15.87
CA ALA A 2 18.50 6.10 14.74
C ALA A 2 17.02 6.19 15.16
N LEU A 3 16.59 5.45 16.18
CA LEU A 3 15.19 5.44 16.63
C LEU A 3 14.68 6.81 17.13
N ASN A 4 15.56 7.64 17.70
CA ASN A 4 15.16 8.97 18.18
C ASN A 4 14.97 9.98 17.05
N TYR A 5 15.63 9.80 15.91
CA TYR A 5 15.52 10.71 14.78
C TYR A 5 14.13 10.67 14.17
N TYR A 6 13.57 9.46 13.99
CA TYR A 6 12.24 9.27 13.40
C TYR A 6 11.08 9.29 14.40
N LYS A 7 11.36 9.36 15.71
CA LYS A 7 10.33 9.26 16.75
C LYS A 7 9.21 10.28 16.61
N LYS A 8 9.53 11.51 16.25
CA LYS A 8 8.54 12.57 16.04
C LYS A 8 7.66 12.27 14.85
N GLU A 9 8.26 11.95 13.70
CA GLU A 9 7.54 11.61 12.48
C GLU A 9 6.63 10.39 12.67
N LEU A 10 7.13 9.32 13.29
CA LEU A 10 6.35 8.12 13.59
C LEU A 10 5.13 8.43 14.45
N LYS A 11 5.30 9.25 15.49
CA LYS A 11 4.19 9.66 16.36
C LYS A 11 3.15 10.48 15.61
N GLU A 12 3.58 11.46 14.82
CA GLU A 12 2.69 12.32 14.04
C GLU A 12 1.92 11.51 12.99
N ASN A 13 2.59 10.61 12.28
CA ASN A 13 1.95 9.72 11.31
C ASN A 13 0.93 8.79 11.97
N ALA A 14 1.28 8.17 13.10
CA ALA A 14 0.36 7.30 13.84
C ALA A 14 -0.89 8.06 14.31
N GLN A 15 -0.73 9.27 14.84
CA GLN A 15 -1.83 10.14 15.25
C GLN A 15 -2.71 10.54 14.06
N HIS A 16 -2.10 10.89 12.93
CA HIS A 16 -2.84 11.24 11.72
C HIS A 16 -3.63 10.04 11.17
N LEU A 17 -3.01 8.86 11.08
CA LEU A 17 -3.67 7.64 10.61
C LEU A 17 -4.87 7.26 11.49
N ALA A 18 -4.76 7.47 12.81
CA ALA A 18 -5.82 7.22 13.78
C ALA A 18 -6.81 8.40 13.95
N SER A 19 -6.85 9.35 13.01
CA SER A 19 -7.75 10.52 13.10
C SER A 19 -9.21 10.10 13.21
N LYS A 20 -9.92 10.72 14.16
CA LYS A 20 -11.34 10.43 14.38
C LYS A 20 -12.18 10.73 13.13
N GLY A 21 -13.04 9.80 12.75
CA GLY A 21 -13.93 9.92 11.60
C GLY A 21 -13.28 9.63 10.25
N LYS A 22 -12.03 9.19 10.23
CA LYS A 22 -11.32 8.77 9.01
C LYS A 22 -10.94 7.29 9.09
N GLY A 23 -10.88 6.67 7.90
CA GLY A 23 -10.42 5.29 7.73
C GLY A 23 -9.10 5.19 6.97
N ILE A 24 -8.59 3.98 6.81
CA ILE A 24 -7.47 3.66 5.95
C ILE A 24 -8.00 2.90 4.74
N LEU A 25 -7.65 3.35 3.55
CA LEU A 25 -8.02 2.73 2.29
C LEU A 25 -6.99 1.65 1.90
N ALA A 26 -7.40 0.39 1.86
CA ALA A 26 -6.58 -0.69 1.35
C ALA A 26 -6.75 -0.80 -0.17
N VAL A 27 -5.69 -0.48 -0.92
CA VAL A 27 -5.60 -0.56 -2.39
C VAL A 27 -4.32 -1.29 -2.81
N ASP A 28 -3.90 -2.19 -1.96
CA ASP A 28 -2.64 -2.93 -2.04
C ASP A 28 -2.81 -4.34 -2.63
N GLU A 29 -3.94 -4.59 -3.27
CA GLU A 29 -4.20 -5.88 -3.92
C GLU A 29 -3.09 -6.21 -4.94
N SER A 30 -2.64 -7.47 -4.90
CA SER A 30 -1.67 -7.97 -5.86
C SER A 30 -2.21 -7.87 -7.30
N THR A 31 -1.32 -7.87 -8.27
CA THR A 31 -1.66 -7.89 -9.71
C THR A 31 -2.70 -8.97 -10.05
N LYS A 32 -2.58 -10.17 -9.45
CA LYS A 32 -3.54 -11.26 -9.64
C LYS A 32 -4.93 -10.91 -9.08
N THR A 33 -4.98 -10.27 -7.92
CA THR A 33 -6.25 -9.91 -7.27
C THR A 33 -6.97 -8.79 -8.03
N VAL A 34 -6.25 -7.75 -8.43
CA VAL A 34 -6.81 -6.69 -9.29
C VAL A 34 -7.27 -7.27 -10.63
N GLY A 35 -6.49 -8.19 -11.23
CA GLY A 35 -6.86 -8.85 -12.47
C GLY A 35 -8.22 -9.57 -12.40
N LYS A 36 -8.54 -10.21 -11.27
CA LYS A 36 -9.86 -10.82 -11.07
C LYS A 36 -10.99 -9.78 -11.05
N ARG A 37 -10.74 -8.59 -10.44
CA ARG A 37 -11.73 -7.50 -10.42
C ARG A 37 -11.95 -6.93 -11.82
N LEU A 38 -10.87 -6.66 -12.56
CA LEU A 38 -10.94 -6.14 -13.93
C LEU A 38 -11.63 -7.14 -14.87
N ALA A 39 -11.33 -8.43 -14.77
CA ALA A 39 -12.00 -9.47 -15.54
C ALA A 39 -13.52 -9.49 -15.30
N GLY A 40 -13.98 -9.22 -14.08
CA GLY A 40 -15.41 -9.16 -13.75
C GLY A 40 -16.18 -8.05 -14.49
N ILE A 41 -15.48 -7.07 -15.05
CA ILE A 41 -16.05 -5.98 -15.86
C ILE A 41 -15.54 -5.99 -17.31
N GLY A 42 -14.94 -7.10 -17.75
CA GLY A 42 -14.46 -7.29 -19.13
C GLY A 42 -13.21 -6.46 -19.48
N VAL A 43 -12.45 -5.98 -18.48
CA VAL A 43 -11.24 -5.18 -18.68
C VAL A 43 -10.00 -6.05 -18.53
N GLU A 44 -9.05 -5.92 -19.46
CA GLU A 44 -7.79 -6.64 -19.45
C GLU A 44 -6.89 -6.22 -18.28
N ASN A 45 -6.17 -7.18 -17.71
CA ASN A 45 -5.24 -6.93 -16.59
C ASN A 45 -3.87 -6.44 -17.10
N THR A 46 -3.84 -5.25 -17.64
CA THR A 46 -2.61 -4.53 -18.02
C THR A 46 -2.15 -3.61 -16.91
N GLU A 47 -0.88 -3.20 -16.95
CA GLU A 47 -0.33 -2.19 -16.02
C GLU A 47 -1.11 -0.87 -16.12
N GLU A 48 -1.44 -0.46 -17.37
CA GLU A 48 -2.19 0.76 -17.66
C GLU A 48 -3.59 0.74 -17.01
N ASN A 49 -4.30 -0.37 -17.14
CA ASN A 49 -5.63 -0.52 -16.55
C ASN A 49 -5.58 -0.58 -15.01
N ARG A 50 -4.57 -1.21 -14.44
CA ARG A 50 -4.35 -1.18 -12.97
C ARG A 50 -4.02 0.23 -12.49
N LYS A 51 -3.17 0.96 -13.22
CA LYS A 51 -2.83 2.36 -12.95
C LYS A 51 -4.07 3.26 -13.02
N ALA A 52 -4.87 3.11 -14.06
CA ALA A 52 -6.11 3.87 -14.24
C ALA A 52 -7.11 3.60 -13.09
N TYR A 53 -7.29 2.34 -12.71
CA TYR A 53 -8.16 1.94 -11.59
C TYR A 53 -7.72 2.61 -10.27
N ARG A 54 -6.44 2.56 -9.93
CA ARG A 54 -5.92 3.16 -8.69
C ARG A 54 -5.90 4.69 -8.76
N GLY A 55 -5.56 5.25 -9.93
CA GLY A 55 -5.63 6.68 -10.17
C GLY A 55 -7.02 7.25 -9.97
N MET A 56 -8.05 6.58 -10.46
CA MET A 56 -9.45 6.95 -10.25
C MET A 56 -9.79 7.04 -8.75
N LEU A 57 -9.35 6.07 -7.95
CA LEU A 57 -9.59 6.10 -6.50
C LEU A 57 -8.90 7.30 -5.84
N PHE A 58 -7.63 7.57 -6.19
CA PHE A 58 -6.83 8.63 -5.56
C PHE A 58 -7.19 10.04 -6.03
N THR A 59 -7.94 10.18 -7.09
CA THR A 59 -8.44 11.46 -7.60
C THR A 59 -9.90 11.71 -7.26
N THR A 60 -10.54 10.83 -6.48
CA THR A 60 -11.92 11.01 -6.04
C THR A 60 -12.05 12.27 -5.19
N GLU A 61 -12.94 13.17 -5.60
CA GLU A 61 -13.18 14.44 -4.89
C GLU A 61 -13.64 14.20 -3.45
N GLY A 62 -13.03 14.93 -2.53
CA GLY A 62 -13.36 14.84 -1.11
C GLY A 62 -12.82 13.61 -0.38
N LEU A 63 -12.06 12.74 -1.04
CA LEU A 63 -11.51 11.52 -0.44
C LEU A 63 -10.78 11.81 0.89
N GLY A 64 -9.95 12.84 0.95
CA GLY A 64 -9.19 13.23 2.16
C GLY A 64 -10.06 13.64 3.36
N LYS A 65 -11.37 13.85 3.19
CA LYS A 65 -12.30 14.08 4.31
C LYS A 65 -12.56 12.81 5.10
N TYR A 66 -12.49 11.64 4.45
CA TYR A 66 -12.90 10.35 5.00
C TYR A 66 -11.73 9.39 5.19
N ILE A 67 -10.60 9.62 4.53
CA ILE A 67 -9.44 8.72 4.49
C ILE A 67 -8.21 9.45 5.03
N SER A 68 -7.53 8.85 6.00
CA SER A 68 -6.29 9.35 6.60
C SER A 68 -5.03 8.70 6.02
N GLY A 69 -5.14 7.46 5.53
CA GLY A 69 -4.04 6.70 4.94
C GLY A 69 -4.51 5.81 3.81
N ALA A 70 -3.61 5.48 2.88
CA ALA A 70 -3.86 4.52 1.82
C ALA A 70 -2.71 3.52 1.72
N ILE A 71 -3.01 2.22 1.76
CA ILE A 71 -2.01 1.16 1.61
C ILE A 71 -1.86 0.86 0.13
N LEU A 72 -0.65 1.03 -0.41
CA LEU A 72 -0.35 0.85 -1.81
C LEU A 72 0.30 -0.53 -2.08
N PHE A 73 0.09 -1.04 -3.29
CA PHE A 73 0.92 -2.08 -3.87
C PHE A 73 2.20 -1.47 -4.43
N GLU A 74 3.31 -2.22 -4.45
CA GLU A 74 4.64 -1.73 -4.88
C GLU A 74 4.61 -1.04 -6.25
N GLU A 75 3.98 -1.67 -7.26
CA GLU A 75 3.82 -1.11 -8.59
C GLU A 75 3.28 0.34 -8.53
N THR A 76 2.23 0.55 -7.76
CA THR A 76 1.54 1.84 -7.65
C THR A 76 2.38 2.91 -6.95
N LEU A 77 3.19 2.52 -5.97
CA LEU A 77 4.07 3.45 -5.26
C LEU A 77 5.05 4.16 -6.20
N PHE A 78 5.49 3.45 -7.25
CA PHE A 78 6.46 3.97 -8.23
C PHE A 78 5.81 4.54 -9.50
N GLN A 79 4.48 4.48 -9.64
CA GLN A 79 3.79 4.97 -10.83
C GLN A 79 3.44 6.45 -10.76
N ASN A 80 3.39 7.07 -11.95
CA ASN A 80 2.84 8.40 -12.16
C ASN A 80 1.40 8.30 -12.65
N HIS A 81 0.55 9.23 -12.19
CA HIS A 81 -0.77 9.47 -12.76
C HIS A 81 -0.66 10.07 -14.18
N GLN A 82 -1.75 10.10 -14.92
CA GLN A 82 -1.79 10.57 -16.31
C GLN A 82 -1.33 12.03 -16.50
N ASP A 83 -1.45 12.87 -15.47
CA ASP A 83 -0.99 14.26 -15.48
C ASP A 83 0.49 14.45 -15.10
N GLY A 84 1.25 13.35 -14.96
CA GLY A 84 2.67 13.35 -14.64
C GLY A 84 3.01 13.40 -13.15
N GLU A 85 2.04 13.66 -12.26
CA GLU A 85 2.28 13.58 -10.81
C GLU A 85 2.39 12.13 -10.33
N THR A 86 3.21 11.87 -9.33
CA THR A 86 3.25 10.54 -8.72
C THR A 86 1.96 10.24 -7.96
N MET A 87 1.60 8.95 -7.83
CA MET A 87 0.46 8.54 -7.01
C MET A 87 0.62 9.00 -5.55
N VAL A 88 1.85 9.02 -5.04
CA VAL A 88 2.20 9.54 -3.71
C VAL A 88 1.87 11.04 -3.60
N GLN A 89 2.23 11.84 -4.61
CA GLN A 89 1.91 13.28 -4.62
C GLN A 89 0.41 13.52 -4.61
N LYS A 90 -0.37 12.72 -5.35
CA LYS A 90 -1.84 12.79 -5.32
C LYS A 90 -2.40 12.59 -3.92
N LEU A 91 -1.97 11.54 -3.23
CA LEU A 91 -2.40 11.26 -1.87
C LEU A 91 -1.99 12.36 -0.89
N ASN A 92 -0.74 12.82 -0.95
CA ASN A 92 -0.24 13.88 -0.08
C ASN A 92 -1.01 15.20 -0.23
N LYS A 93 -1.42 15.57 -1.45
CA LYS A 93 -2.27 16.77 -1.70
C LYS A 93 -3.63 16.67 -1.02
N LEU A 94 -4.14 15.46 -0.83
CA LEU A 94 -5.40 15.20 -0.11
C LEU A 94 -5.22 15.05 1.40
N GLY A 95 -3.99 15.18 1.92
CA GLY A 95 -3.66 14.92 3.31
C GLY A 95 -3.80 13.44 3.69
N ILE A 96 -3.59 12.51 2.75
CA ILE A 96 -3.65 11.07 2.94
C ILE A 96 -2.23 10.52 3.01
N ILE A 97 -1.89 9.83 4.10
CA ILE A 97 -0.56 9.23 4.27
C ILE A 97 -0.43 7.99 3.39
N PRO A 98 0.58 7.94 2.48
CA PRO A 98 0.87 6.73 1.71
C PRO A 98 1.45 5.64 2.61
N GLY A 99 0.87 4.45 2.57
CA GLY A 99 1.38 3.23 3.15
C GLY A 99 1.76 2.24 2.06
N ILE A 100 2.47 1.18 2.42
CA ILE A 100 2.97 0.17 1.49
C ILE A 100 2.78 -1.25 2.03
N LYS A 101 2.29 -2.15 1.17
CA LYS A 101 2.29 -3.59 1.42
C LYS A 101 3.71 -4.13 1.33
N VAL A 102 4.21 -4.72 2.42
CA VAL A 102 5.59 -5.22 2.51
C VAL A 102 5.69 -6.74 2.44
N ASP A 103 4.60 -7.48 2.70
CA ASP A 103 4.60 -8.93 2.54
C ASP A 103 4.65 -9.36 1.06
N LYS A 104 5.12 -10.59 0.83
CA LYS A 104 5.19 -11.23 -0.49
C LYS A 104 4.20 -12.37 -0.65
N GLY A 105 3.16 -12.41 0.19
CA GLY A 105 2.08 -13.37 0.12
C GLY A 105 2.31 -14.65 0.92
N LEU A 106 1.32 -15.51 0.87
CA LEU A 106 1.27 -16.78 1.59
C LEU A 106 1.94 -17.89 0.77
N ASN A 107 2.73 -18.72 1.44
CA ASN A 107 3.39 -19.90 0.90
C ASN A 107 3.03 -21.12 1.74
N PRO A 108 2.98 -22.33 1.18
CA PRO A 108 2.79 -23.55 1.95
C PRO A 108 3.86 -23.69 3.03
N LEU A 109 3.47 -24.07 4.24
CA LEU A 109 4.41 -24.29 5.34
C LEU A 109 5.15 -25.62 5.11
N PRO A 110 6.49 -25.61 4.97
CA PRO A 110 7.25 -26.86 4.82
C PRO A 110 7.03 -27.78 6.02
N GLY A 111 6.58 -29.01 5.77
CA GLY A 111 6.23 -29.98 6.83
C GLY A 111 4.90 -29.74 7.52
N GLY A 112 4.15 -28.74 7.12
CA GLY A 112 2.79 -28.46 7.58
C GLY A 112 1.72 -29.27 6.85
N GLY A 113 0.46 -29.16 7.31
CA GLY A 113 -0.70 -29.74 6.63
C GLY A 113 -1.10 -28.97 5.37
N ASP A 114 -2.07 -29.52 4.63
CA ASP A 114 -2.50 -28.99 3.32
C ASP A 114 -3.01 -27.53 3.34
N VAL A 115 -3.39 -27.03 4.52
CA VAL A 115 -3.95 -25.67 4.70
C VAL A 115 -3.02 -24.73 5.47
N GLU A 116 -1.90 -25.26 5.96
CA GLU A 116 -0.96 -24.44 6.74
C GLU A 116 -0.04 -23.63 5.84
N THR A 117 0.04 -22.33 6.13
CA THR A 117 0.82 -21.39 5.33
C THR A 117 1.65 -20.47 6.22
N PHE A 118 2.72 -19.92 5.65
CA PHE A 118 3.45 -18.81 6.24
C PHE A 118 3.47 -17.60 5.29
N CYS A 119 3.54 -16.41 5.86
CA CYS A 119 3.69 -15.19 5.07
C CYS A 119 5.17 -14.89 4.85
N SER A 120 5.58 -14.72 3.58
CA SER A 120 6.95 -14.33 3.23
C SER A 120 7.09 -12.81 3.09
N GLY A 121 8.33 -12.30 3.05
CA GLY A 121 8.60 -10.88 2.79
C GLY A 121 9.57 -10.22 3.76
N LEU A 122 10.12 -10.94 4.74
CA LEU A 122 11.15 -10.40 5.64
C LEU A 122 12.51 -10.26 4.96
N ASP A 123 12.84 -11.17 4.03
CA ASP A 123 14.11 -11.14 3.31
C ASP A 123 14.22 -9.87 2.45
N GLY A 124 15.30 -9.11 2.67
CA GLY A 124 15.55 -7.83 2.00
C GLY A 124 14.57 -6.72 2.35
N LEU A 125 13.82 -6.85 3.46
CA LEU A 125 12.84 -5.83 3.86
C LEU A 125 13.49 -4.50 4.22
N VAL A 126 14.68 -4.51 4.82
CA VAL A 126 15.38 -3.28 5.21
C VAL A 126 15.68 -2.42 3.97
N GLU A 127 16.25 -3.01 2.93
CA GLU A 127 16.59 -2.33 1.68
C GLU A 127 15.35 -1.87 0.93
N ARG A 128 14.30 -2.70 0.90
CA ARG A 128 13.01 -2.34 0.30
C ARG A 128 12.33 -1.20 1.06
N ALA A 129 12.31 -1.27 2.38
CA ALA A 129 11.70 -0.25 3.23
C ALA A 129 12.40 1.12 3.07
N ALA A 130 13.74 1.14 2.94
CA ALA A 130 14.47 2.36 2.64
C ALA A 130 14.03 2.99 1.31
N LYS A 131 13.93 2.20 0.24
CA LYS A 131 13.45 2.66 -1.07
C LYS A 131 12.00 3.16 -1.01
N TYR A 132 11.13 2.46 -0.28
CA TYR A 132 9.73 2.88 -0.12
C TYR A 132 9.62 4.19 0.65
N TYR A 133 10.45 4.37 1.68
CA TYR A 133 10.51 5.63 2.42
C TYR A 133 10.97 6.80 1.54
N GLU A 134 11.99 6.59 0.70
CA GLU A 134 12.47 7.58 -0.29
C GLU A 134 11.37 7.98 -1.27
N GLN A 135 10.50 7.03 -1.67
CA GLN A 135 9.34 7.29 -2.53
C GLN A 135 8.17 7.97 -1.81
N GLY A 136 8.26 8.11 -0.49
CA GLY A 136 7.26 8.81 0.31
C GLY A 136 6.28 7.92 1.06
N ALA A 137 6.48 6.60 1.11
CA ALA A 137 5.71 5.74 2.01
C ALA A 137 6.05 6.07 3.48
N ARG A 138 5.03 6.15 4.32
CA ARG A 138 5.15 6.53 5.75
C ARG A 138 4.49 5.56 6.70
N SER A 139 3.87 4.50 6.19
CA SER A 139 3.39 3.37 6.96
C SER A 139 3.63 2.06 6.21
N GLN A 140 3.65 0.96 6.93
CA GLN A 140 3.84 -0.38 6.37
C GLN A 140 2.65 -1.25 6.78
N ASN A 141 2.19 -2.07 5.84
CA ASN A 141 1.22 -3.13 6.08
C ASN A 141 1.84 -4.47 5.68
N GLY A 142 1.88 -5.41 6.60
CA GLY A 142 2.33 -6.78 6.35
C GLY A 142 1.47 -7.74 7.15
N GLU A 143 0.87 -8.71 6.49
CA GLU A 143 0.12 -9.76 7.16
C GLU A 143 1.12 -10.79 7.70
N GLN A 144 1.09 -11.02 9.01
CA GLN A 144 1.74 -12.16 9.65
C GLN A 144 0.63 -13.06 10.18
N TYR A 145 0.29 -14.10 9.44
CA TYR A 145 -0.60 -15.14 9.94
C TYR A 145 0.23 -16.36 10.34
N TYR A 146 0.18 -16.68 11.62
CA TYR A 146 0.41 -18.03 12.12
C TYR A 146 -0.98 -18.63 12.37
N LYS A 147 -1.39 -19.56 11.56
CA LYS A 147 -2.49 -20.46 11.86
C LYS A 147 -1.96 -21.83 12.16
#